data_109a4255cfc9e1c4431e5c8c60d849f2
#
_entry.id   109a4255cfc9e1c4431e5c8c60d849f2
#
_cell.length_a   1.000
_cell.length_b   1.000
_cell.length_c   1.000
_cell.angle_alpha   90.00
_cell.angle_beta   90.00
_cell.angle_gamma   90.00
#
_symmetry.space_group_name_H-M   'P 1'
#
loop_
_entity.id
_entity.type
_entity.pdbx_description
1 polymer ?
#
loop_
_entity_poly.entity_id
_entity_poly.type
_entity_poly.pdbx_seq_one_letter_code
_entity_poly.pdbx_strand_id
1 'polypeptide(L)'
;KDLWKENFQRYSYLTKVEPTERALQMLKPHAWITGRRRSQGHLREKLQLVEKDAGRVKINPLAYWNLKDVWKYIEEHHVPYNALHDRGYSSIGDVMNTRPINPGEAERAGRFSSSKETECGMHTHLTRLRAAKRQVGAPVDDDAPHLLCDACLEVDNLNFEELVLKTKQDL
;
A
#
# COMPACT_ATOMS: atom_id res chain seq x y z
N LYS A 1 -1.42 -27.07 -4.18
CA LYS A 1 -2.54 -26.45 -4.92
C LYS A 1 -3.38 -25.52 -4.02
N ASP A 2 -3.52 -25.83 -2.73
CA ASP A 2 -4.37 -25.13 -1.76
C ASP A 2 -3.58 -24.44 -0.65
N LEU A 3 -2.36 -23.98 -0.95
CA LEU A 3 -1.46 -23.35 0.03
C LEU A 3 -2.13 -22.20 0.81
N TRP A 4 -3.04 -21.46 0.20
CA TRP A 4 -3.77 -20.37 0.85
C TRP A 4 -4.69 -20.85 2.00
N LYS A 5 -5.15 -22.10 1.98
CA LYS A 5 -5.90 -22.73 3.07
C LYS A 5 -4.99 -23.27 4.15
N GLU A 6 -3.87 -23.87 3.76
CA GLU A 6 -2.93 -24.53 4.67
C GLU A 6 -2.05 -23.52 5.40
N ASN A 7 -1.53 -22.53 4.68
CA ASN A 7 -0.64 -21.50 5.23
C ASN A 7 -0.79 -20.18 4.45
N PHE A 8 -1.73 -19.35 4.88
CA PHE A 8 -2.02 -18.07 4.24
C PHE A 8 -0.84 -17.10 4.25
N GLN A 9 -0.01 -17.10 5.29
CA GLN A 9 1.17 -16.23 5.38
C GLN A 9 2.20 -16.62 4.32
N ARG A 10 2.48 -17.91 4.17
CA ARG A 10 3.37 -18.41 3.12
C ARG A 10 2.82 -18.15 1.73
N TYR A 11 1.53 -18.32 1.54
CA TYR A 11 0.85 -17.97 0.28
C TYR A 11 1.03 -16.47 -0.04
N SER A 12 0.73 -15.58 0.89
CA SER A 12 0.88 -14.14 0.72
C SER A 12 2.33 -13.73 0.48
N TYR A 13 3.28 -14.37 1.14
CA TYR A 13 4.71 -14.15 0.91
C TYR A 13 5.08 -14.47 -0.54
N LEU A 14 4.79 -15.68 -1.00
CA LEU A 14 5.17 -16.15 -2.33
C LEU A 14 4.46 -15.40 -3.48
N THR A 15 3.22 -14.95 -3.26
CA THR A 15 2.41 -14.33 -4.33
C THR A 15 2.47 -12.81 -4.34
N LYS A 16 2.88 -12.17 -3.24
CA LYS A 16 2.84 -10.70 -3.12
C LYS A 16 4.14 -10.11 -2.61
N VAL A 17 4.67 -10.64 -1.50
CA VAL A 17 5.84 -10.02 -0.84
C VAL A 17 7.11 -10.26 -1.63
N GLU A 18 7.43 -11.53 -1.93
CA GLU A 18 8.62 -11.91 -2.70
C GLU A 18 8.67 -11.26 -4.09
N PRO A 19 7.60 -11.32 -4.92
CA PRO A 19 7.64 -10.67 -6.23
C PRO A 19 7.82 -9.16 -6.15
N THR A 20 7.22 -8.51 -5.15
CA THR A 20 7.40 -7.06 -4.94
C THR A 20 8.83 -6.75 -4.51
N GLU A 21 9.39 -7.51 -3.57
CA GLU A 21 10.76 -7.34 -3.12
C GLU A 21 11.74 -7.52 -4.27
N ARG A 22 11.59 -8.58 -5.05
CA ARG A 22 12.39 -8.86 -6.23
C ARG A 22 12.30 -7.75 -7.27
N ALA A 23 11.10 -7.25 -7.55
CA ALA A 23 10.90 -6.12 -8.46
C ALA A 23 11.60 -4.85 -7.95
N LEU A 24 11.49 -4.53 -6.66
CA LEU A 24 12.16 -3.37 -6.06
C LEU A 24 13.68 -3.50 -6.06
N GLN A 25 14.21 -4.71 -5.92
CA GLN A 25 15.66 -4.98 -6.02
C GLN A 25 16.16 -4.86 -7.46
N MET A 26 15.41 -5.38 -8.43
CA MET A 26 15.79 -5.34 -9.85
C MET A 26 15.70 -3.93 -10.43
N LEU A 27 14.60 -3.23 -10.15
CA LEU A 27 14.32 -1.91 -10.74
C LEU A 27 15.04 -0.78 -10.00
N LYS A 28 15.43 -0.99 -8.75
CA LYS A 28 16.07 0.00 -7.87
C LYS A 28 15.41 1.39 -7.94
N PRO A 29 14.07 1.49 -7.78
CA PRO A 29 13.40 2.77 -7.89
C PRO A 29 13.79 3.67 -6.72
N HIS A 30 13.94 4.96 -6.95
CA HIS A 30 14.16 5.96 -5.90
C HIS A 30 12.91 6.14 -5.03
N ALA A 31 11.75 6.09 -5.67
CA ALA A 31 10.46 6.20 -5.01
C ALA A 31 9.44 5.24 -5.61
N TRP A 32 8.41 4.90 -4.83
CA TRP A 32 7.24 4.19 -5.31
C TRP A 32 5.95 4.75 -4.72
N ILE A 33 4.90 4.76 -5.53
CA ILE A 33 3.60 5.33 -5.19
C ILE A 33 2.66 4.22 -4.74
N THR A 34 1.86 4.49 -3.70
CA THR A 34 0.84 3.56 -3.22
C THR A 34 -0.52 4.23 -3.08
N GLY A 35 -1.60 3.48 -3.38
CA GLY A 35 -2.99 3.94 -3.21
C GLY A 35 -3.56 3.69 -1.81
N ARG A 36 -2.71 3.59 -0.76
CA ARG A 36 -3.18 3.36 0.61
C ARG A 36 -3.81 4.64 1.18
N ARG A 37 -4.81 4.47 2.05
CA ARG A 37 -5.53 5.56 2.71
C ARG A 37 -5.66 5.31 4.21
N ARG A 38 -5.65 6.34 5.03
CA ARG A 38 -5.88 6.25 6.49
C ARG A 38 -7.27 5.72 6.79
N SER A 39 -8.26 6.14 6.01
CA SER A 39 -9.66 5.71 6.14
C SER A 39 -9.88 4.20 5.99
N GLN A 40 -8.90 3.46 5.51
CA GLN A 40 -8.95 2.00 5.42
C GLN A 40 -8.70 1.29 6.76
N GLY A 41 -8.37 2.05 7.81
CA GLY A 41 -8.26 1.56 9.18
C GLY A 41 -7.01 0.72 9.49
N HIS A 42 -6.94 0.19 10.72
CA HIS A 42 -5.88 -0.67 11.23
C HIS A 42 -4.48 -0.05 11.09
N LEU A 43 -3.54 -0.78 10.54
CA LEU A 43 -2.15 -0.32 10.36
C LEU A 43 -2.00 0.92 9.46
N ARG A 44 -3.06 1.30 8.74
CA ARG A 44 -3.05 2.44 7.82
C ARG A 44 -3.46 3.76 8.47
N GLU A 45 -4.05 3.75 9.66
CA GLU A 45 -4.54 4.96 10.35
C GLU A 45 -3.45 6.01 10.56
N LYS A 46 -2.20 5.57 10.76
CA LYS A 46 -1.03 6.43 10.97
C LYS A 46 -0.19 6.62 9.71
N LEU A 47 -0.74 6.30 8.54
CA LEU A 47 -0.05 6.41 7.27
C LEU A 47 0.43 7.85 7.02
N GLN A 48 1.69 8.01 6.70
CA GLN A 48 2.24 9.30 6.31
C GLN A 48 2.11 9.49 4.80
N LEU A 49 2.05 10.75 4.36
CA LEU A 49 2.03 11.08 2.94
C LEU A 49 3.32 10.61 2.25
N VAL A 50 4.43 10.82 2.92
CA VAL A 50 5.76 10.38 2.50
C VAL A 50 6.38 9.54 3.60
N GLU A 51 6.85 8.35 3.28
CA GLU A 51 7.51 7.43 4.21
C GLU A 51 8.88 7.06 3.68
N LYS A 52 9.88 7.02 4.55
CA LYS A 52 11.18 6.40 4.23
C LYS A 52 11.07 4.88 4.42
N ASP A 53 11.38 4.12 3.39
CA ASP A 53 11.27 2.66 3.38
C ASP A 53 12.56 2.05 2.81
N ALA A 54 13.51 1.76 3.71
CA ALA A 54 14.80 1.14 3.40
C ALA A 54 15.53 1.80 2.21
N GLY A 55 15.87 3.07 2.42
CA GLY A 55 16.61 3.85 1.43
C GLY A 55 15.81 4.28 0.21
N ARG A 56 14.49 4.05 0.20
CA ARG A 56 13.57 4.53 -0.84
C ARG A 56 12.53 5.45 -0.22
N VAL A 57 11.92 6.26 -1.05
CA VAL A 57 10.77 7.07 -0.69
C VAL A 57 9.50 6.32 -1.08
N LYS A 58 8.53 6.23 -0.17
CA LYS A 58 7.20 5.72 -0.43
C LYS A 58 6.21 6.87 -0.34
N ILE A 59 5.48 7.11 -1.41
CA ILE A 59 4.54 8.22 -1.52
C ILE A 59 3.12 7.67 -1.50
N ASN A 60 2.29 8.20 -0.61
CA ASN A 60 0.89 7.81 -0.43
C ASN A 60 -0.03 9.01 -0.73
N PRO A 61 -0.23 9.40 -1.99
CA PRO A 61 -0.94 10.63 -2.34
C PRO A 61 -2.37 10.66 -1.81
N LEU A 62 -2.98 9.49 -1.65
CA LEU A 62 -4.35 9.33 -1.17
C LEU A 62 -4.44 9.14 0.35
N ALA A 63 -3.35 9.35 1.12
CA ALA A 63 -3.30 9.05 2.56
C ALA A 63 -4.48 9.66 3.35
N TYR A 64 -4.86 10.89 3.03
CA TYR A 64 -5.93 11.64 3.71
C TYR A 64 -7.32 11.53 3.04
N TRP A 65 -7.43 10.79 1.93
CA TRP A 65 -8.68 10.64 1.22
C TRP A 65 -9.58 9.58 1.88
N ASN A 66 -10.87 9.82 1.90
CA ASN A 66 -11.86 8.80 2.21
C ASN A 66 -12.40 8.15 0.93
N LEU A 67 -13.30 7.18 1.06
CA LEU A 67 -13.85 6.46 -0.09
C LEU A 67 -14.68 7.38 -0.99
N LYS A 68 -15.39 8.37 -0.43
CA LYS A 68 -16.20 9.32 -1.20
C LYS A 68 -15.31 10.23 -2.05
N ASP A 69 -14.18 10.69 -1.50
CA ASP A 69 -13.21 11.51 -2.24
C ASP A 69 -12.67 10.73 -3.46
N VAL A 70 -12.39 9.43 -3.29
CA VAL A 70 -11.91 8.57 -4.38
C VAL A 70 -12.96 8.42 -5.48
N TRP A 71 -14.21 8.13 -5.11
CA TRP A 71 -15.28 7.96 -6.08
C TRP A 71 -15.61 9.27 -6.80
N LYS A 72 -15.65 10.40 -6.08
CA LYS A 72 -15.80 11.72 -6.69
C LYS A 72 -14.77 11.95 -7.77
N TYR A 73 -13.49 11.70 -7.46
CA TYR A 73 -12.39 11.85 -8.42
C TYR A 73 -12.53 10.92 -9.64
N ILE A 74 -12.89 9.64 -9.41
CA ILE A 74 -13.12 8.67 -10.48
C ILE A 74 -14.20 9.15 -11.44
N GLU A 75 -15.32 9.63 -10.92
CA GLU A 75 -16.47 10.13 -11.70
C GLU A 75 -16.10 11.40 -12.47
N GLU A 76 -15.51 12.39 -11.80
CA GLU A 76 -15.16 13.69 -12.41
C GLU A 76 -14.11 13.56 -13.52
N HIS A 77 -13.16 12.64 -13.36
CA HIS A 77 -12.06 12.45 -14.31
C HIS A 77 -12.19 11.21 -15.20
N HIS A 78 -13.34 10.53 -15.15
CA HIS A 78 -13.61 9.33 -15.95
C HIS A 78 -12.52 8.27 -15.81
N VAL A 79 -11.99 8.07 -14.58
CA VAL A 79 -10.91 7.11 -14.33
C VAL A 79 -11.44 5.69 -14.49
N PRO A 80 -10.82 4.83 -15.31
CA PRO A 80 -11.21 3.44 -15.42
C PRO A 80 -11.07 2.70 -14.07
N TYR A 81 -12.07 1.92 -13.71
CA TYR A 81 -12.08 1.13 -12.49
C TYR A 81 -12.57 -0.30 -12.74
N ASN A 82 -12.37 -1.19 -11.77
CA ASN A 82 -12.76 -2.58 -11.89
C ASN A 82 -14.28 -2.74 -11.76
N ALA A 83 -14.93 -3.37 -12.75
CA ALA A 83 -16.38 -3.60 -12.79
C ALA A 83 -16.94 -4.42 -11.61
N LEU A 84 -16.11 -5.06 -10.80
CA LEU A 84 -16.57 -5.69 -9.55
C LEU A 84 -17.09 -4.68 -8.53
N HIS A 85 -16.67 -3.43 -8.61
CA HIS A 85 -17.21 -2.38 -7.74
C HIS A 85 -18.72 -2.20 -7.97
N ASP A 86 -19.20 -2.31 -9.21
CA ASP A 86 -20.62 -2.22 -9.56
C ASP A 86 -21.43 -3.43 -9.01
N ARG A 87 -20.74 -4.50 -8.60
CA ARG A 87 -21.30 -5.70 -8.00
C ARG A 87 -21.18 -5.74 -6.49
N GLY A 88 -20.92 -4.58 -5.84
CA GLY A 88 -20.83 -4.46 -4.39
C GLY A 88 -19.49 -4.84 -3.77
N TYR A 89 -18.44 -5.02 -4.56
CA TYR A 89 -17.10 -5.22 -4.05
C TYR A 89 -16.43 -3.88 -3.75
N SER A 90 -16.47 -3.43 -2.52
CA SER A 90 -15.87 -2.15 -2.10
C SER A 90 -14.34 -2.19 -2.05
N SER A 91 -13.77 -3.37 -1.87
CA SER A 91 -12.32 -3.60 -1.86
C SER A 91 -12.02 -4.95 -2.50
N ILE A 92 -11.08 -4.99 -3.43
CA ILE A 92 -10.78 -6.16 -4.26
C ILE A 92 -9.39 -6.73 -3.93
N GLY A 93 -9.30 -8.04 -3.87
CA GLY A 93 -8.07 -8.80 -3.66
C GLY A 93 -8.14 -10.17 -4.31
N ASP A 94 -7.54 -11.18 -3.67
CA ASP A 94 -7.59 -12.55 -4.18
C ASP A 94 -9.03 -13.10 -4.13
N VAL A 95 -9.41 -13.86 -5.15
CA VAL A 95 -10.74 -14.47 -5.28
C VAL A 95 -11.18 -15.20 -4.02
N MET A 96 -10.26 -15.95 -3.38
CA MET A 96 -10.54 -16.75 -2.20
C MET A 96 -10.81 -15.94 -0.93
N ASN A 97 -10.37 -14.68 -0.90
CA ASN A 97 -10.41 -13.80 0.27
C ASN A 97 -11.16 -12.49 0.00
N THR A 98 -12.03 -12.49 -0.99
CA THR A 98 -12.78 -11.30 -1.38
C THR A 98 -14.24 -11.67 -1.62
N ARG A 99 -15.15 -10.93 -0.97
CA ARG A 99 -16.60 -11.00 -1.19
C ARG A 99 -17.18 -9.60 -1.35
N PRO A 100 -18.35 -9.46 -1.94
CA PRO A 100 -19.10 -8.22 -1.86
C PRO A 100 -19.45 -7.89 -0.40
N ILE A 101 -19.68 -6.63 -0.10
CA ILE A 101 -20.12 -6.18 1.22
C ILE A 101 -21.63 -5.95 1.24
N ASN A 102 -22.25 -6.10 2.43
CA ASN A 102 -23.62 -5.72 2.65
C ASN A 102 -23.72 -4.20 2.94
N PRO A 103 -24.89 -3.58 2.73
CA PRO A 103 -25.14 -2.21 3.14
C PRO A 103 -24.80 -1.99 4.62
N GLY A 104 -24.00 -0.95 4.91
CA GLY A 104 -23.56 -0.61 6.27
C GLY A 104 -22.30 -1.33 6.77
N GLU A 105 -21.77 -2.30 6.03
CA GLU A 105 -20.46 -2.88 6.37
C GLU A 105 -19.31 -1.92 6.05
N ALA A 106 -18.22 -2.04 6.80
CA ALA A 106 -17.00 -1.27 6.54
C ALA A 106 -16.42 -1.58 5.15
N GLU A 107 -15.75 -0.61 4.53
CA GLU A 107 -15.17 -0.71 3.19
C GLU A 107 -14.37 -1.99 2.95
N ARG A 108 -13.63 -2.47 3.94
CA ARG A 108 -12.77 -3.65 3.83
C ARG A 108 -13.35 -4.91 4.46
N ALA A 109 -14.62 -4.90 4.88
CA ALA A 109 -15.26 -6.07 5.50
C ALA A 109 -15.32 -7.29 4.56
N GLY A 110 -15.32 -7.06 3.25
CA GLY A 110 -15.24 -8.12 2.24
C GLY A 110 -13.84 -8.71 2.03
N ARG A 111 -12.79 -8.17 2.68
CA ARG A 111 -11.40 -8.63 2.52
C ARG A 111 -11.01 -9.60 3.61
N PHE A 112 -10.15 -10.55 3.25
CA PHE A 112 -9.64 -11.56 4.19
C PHE A 112 -10.73 -12.38 4.88
N SER A 113 -11.87 -12.55 4.23
CA SER A 113 -13.07 -13.22 4.77
C SER A 113 -12.81 -14.66 5.22
N SER A 114 -11.77 -15.31 4.72
CA SER A 114 -11.37 -16.68 5.05
C SER A 114 -10.12 -16.76 5.97
N SER A 115 -9.61 -15.63 6.47
CA SER A 115 -8.43 -15.60 7.32
C SER A 115 -8.58 -14.60 8.47
N LYS A 116 -7.73 -14.72 9.51
CA LYS A 116 -7.63 -13.74 10.60
C LYS A 116 -6.78 -12.53 10.25
N GLU A 117 -6.20 -12.50 9.06
CA GLU A 117 -5.32 -11.44 8.61
C GLU A 117 -6.12 -10.20 8.18
N THR A 118 -5.53 -9.04 8.30
CA THR A 118 -6.11 -7.75 7.85
C THR A 118 -5.33 -7.12 6.71
N GLU A 119 -4.11 -7.63 6.46
CA GLU A 119 -3.20 -7.14 5.43
C GLU A 119 -2.46 -8.30 4.74
N CYS A 120 -2.13 -8.13 3.48
CA CYS A 120 -1.39 -9.14 2.70
C CYS A 120 0.11 -9.19 3.02
N GLY A 121 0.61 -8.32 3.89
CA GLY A 121 2.02 -8.27 4.29
C GLY A 121 2.96 -7.53 3.35
N MET A 122 2.54 -7.17 2.14
CA MET A 122 3.40 -6.53 1.14
C MET A 122 4.08 -5.25 1.66
N HIS A 123 3.37 -4.43 2.45
CA HIS A 123 3.92 -3.21 3.02
C HIS A 123 4.50 -3.38 4.44
N THR A 124 4.06 -4.39 5.19
CA THR A 124 4.44 -4.61 6.59
C THR A 124 5.50 -5.68 6.74
N HIS A 125 5.47 -6.72 5.91
CA HIS A 125 6.41 -7.83 5.97
C HIS A 125 7.83 -7.40 5.59
N LEU A 126 7.96 -6.60 4.54
CA LEU A 126 9.26 -6.05 4.12
C LEU A 126 9.92 -5.25 5.25
N THR A 127 9.17 -4.40 5.95
CA THR A 127 9.68 -3.62 7.09
C THR A 127 10.10 -4.54 8.25
N ARG A 128 9.32 -5.59 8.54
CA ARG A 128 9.63 -6.55 9.61
C ARG A 128 10.86 -7.41 9.29
N LEU A 129 10.98 -7.90 8.06
CA LEU A 129 12.16 -8.67 7.63
C LEU A 129 13.44 -7.85 7.73
N ARG A 130 13.40 -6.58 7.36
CA ARG A 130 14.55 -5.67 7.48
C ARG A 130 14.90 -5.40 8.93
N ALA A 131 13.91 -5.16 9.78
CA ALA A 131 14.12 -5.01 11.21
C ALA A 131 14.74 -6.28 11.82
N ALA A 132 14.27 -7.47 11.45
CA ALA A 132 14.83 -8.74 11.91
C ALA A 132 16.27 -8.95 11.41
N LYS A 133 16.58 -8.62 10.16
CA LYS A 133 17.95 -8.67 9.62
C LYS A 133 18.90 -7.76 10.39
N ARG A 134 18.46 -6.54 10.71
CA ARG A 134 19.27 -5.61 11.54
C ARG A 134 19.56 -6.14 12.94
N GLN A 135 18.59 -6.80 13.57
CA GLN A 135 18.78 -7.39 14.91
C GLN A 135 19.77 -8.54 14.95
N VAL A 136 19.90 -9.32 13.89
CA VAL A 136 20.84 -10.46 13.79
C VAL A 136 22.18 -10.08 13.14
N GLY A 137 22.44 -8.79 12.89
CA GLY A 137 23.69 -8.33 12.28
C GLY A 137 23.89 -8.78 10.84
N ALA A 138 22.85 -9.30 10.19
CA ALA A 138 22.92 -9.65 8.78
C ALA A 138 23.03 -8.37 7.94
N PRO A 139 23.86 -8.34 6.88
CA PRO A 139 23.99 -7.17 6.03
C PRO A 139 22.63 -6.82 5.45
N VAL A 140 22.08 -5.71 5.91
CA VAL A 140 20.99 -5.03 5.26
C VAL A 140 21.67 -4.14 4.25
N ASP A 141 21.39 -4.36 2.98
CA ASP A 141 21.92 -3.52 1.89
C ASP A 141 21.21 -2.16 1.92
N ASP A 142 21.43 -1.42 3.02
CA ASP A 142 20.97 -0.04 3.18
C ASP A 142 21.86 0.92 2.35
N ASP A 143 23.04 0.45 1.93
CA ASP A 143 24.08 1.18 1.22
C ASP A 143 24.18 0.81 -0.27
N ALA A 144 23.19 0.23 -0.87
CA ALA A 144 23.11 0.38 -2.31
C ALA A 144 23.22 1.88 -2.58
N PRO A 145 24.24 2.38 -3.33
CA PRO A 145 24.49 3.79 -3.47
C PRO A 145 23.22 4.44 -4.02
N HIS A 146 22.43 4.97 -3.10
CA HIS A 146 21.37 5.90 -3.44
C HIS A 146 22.11 7.13 -3.91
N LEU A 147 22.33 7.19 -5.18
CA LEU A 147 22.43 8.47 -5.84
C LEU A 147 21.08 9.15 -5.53
N LEU A 148 21.00 9.74 -4.35
CA LEU A 148 20.02 10.76 -4.04
C LEU A 148 20.30 11.82 -5.11
N CYS A 149 19.53 11.81 -6.18
CA CYS A 149 19.54 12.94 -7.09
C CYS A 149 19.08 14.15 -6.26
N ASP A 150 19.56 15.33 -6.62
CA ASP A 150 19.21 16.58 -5.92
C ASP A 150 17.69 16.72 -5.72
N ALA A 151 16.89 16.23 -6.67
CA ALA A 151 15.45 16.11 -6.55
C ALA A 151 14.95 15.28 -5.35
N CYS A 152 15.71 14.28 -4.87
CA CYS A 152 15.33 13.51 -3.67
C CYS A 152 15.66 14.24 -2.38
N LEU A 153 16.64 15.15 -2.39
CA LEU A 153 16.95 16.04 -1.28
C LEU A 153 15.94 17.18 -1.17
N GLU A 154 15.41 17.64 -2.30
CA GLU A 154 14.35 18.66 -2.32
C GLU A 154 13.01 18.16 -1.77
N VAL A 155 12.75 16.84 -1.82
CA VAL A 155 11.53 16.23 -1.25
C VAL A 155 11.43 16.43 0.28
N ASP A 156 12.55 16.51 0.99
CA ASP A 156 12.55 16.81 2.43
C ASP A 156 12.11 18.27 2.74
N ASN A 157 12.16 19.17 1.74
CA ASN A 157 11.77 20.58 1.85
C ASN A 157 10.40 20.90 1.23
N LEU A 158 9.83 19.98 0.47
CA LEU A 158 8.49 20.14 -0.08
C LEU A 158 7.45 19.88 1.01
N ASN A 159 6.64 20.89 1.32
CA ASN A 159 5.46 20.72 2.17
C ASN A 159 4.35 20.00 1.37
N PHE A 160 4.55 18.68 1.19
CA PHE A 160 3.60 17.82 0.48
C PHE A 160 2.21 17.82 1.12
N GLU A 161 2.11 18.06 2.44
CA GLU A 161 0.82 18.17 3.13
C GLU A 161 0.04 19.37 2.61
N GLU A 162 0.71 20.49 2.39
CA GLU A 162 0.11 21.70 1.87
C GLU A 162 -0.32 21.55 0.40
N LEU A 163 0.48 20.82 -0.41
CA LEU A 163 0.16 20.54 -1.80
C LEU A 163 -1.10 19.66 -1.93
N VAL A 164 -1.23 18.63 -1.09
CA VAL A 164 -2.38 17.71 -1.09
C VAL A 164 -3.62 18.39 -0.51
N LEU A 165 -3.48 19.26 0.48
CA LEU A 165 -4.58 20.05 1.01
C LEU A 165 -5.10 21.04 -0.03
N LYS A 166 -4.22 21.70 -0.81
CA LYS A 166 -4.62 22.55 -1.93
C LYS A 166 -5.40 21.77 -2.98
N THR A 167 -4.87 20.61 -3.41
CA THR A 167 -5.57 19.76 -4.39
C THR A 167 -6.97 19.30 -3.91
N LYS A 168 -7.16 19.21 -2.59
CA LYS A 168 -8.46 18.86 -1.98
C LYS A 168 -9.43 20.04 -1.92
N GLN A 169 -8.94 21.28 -1.90
CA GLN A 169 -9.77 22.49 -1.89
C GLN A 169 -10.20 22.90 -3.31
N ASP A 170 -9.43 22.49 -4.32
CA ASP A 170 -9.68 22.77 -5.73
C ASP A 170 -10.57 21.70 -6.41
N LEU A 171 -10.97 20.64 -5.66
CA LEU A 171 -11.91 19.56 -6.05
C LEU A 171 -13.24 19.68 -5.26
#